data_91a324513ee4073c2795d01c7e841a58
#
_entry.id   91a324513ee4073c2795d01c7e841a58
#
_cell.length_a   1.000
_cell.length_b   1.000
_cell.length_c   1.000
_cell.angle_alpha   90.00
_cell.angle_beta   90.00
_cell.angle_gamma   90.00
#
_symmetry.space_group_name_H-M   'P 1'
#
loop_
_entity.id
_entity.type
_entity.pdbx_description
1 polymer ?
#
loop_
_entity_poly.entity_id
_entity_poly.type
_entity_poly.pdbx_seq_one_letter_code
_entity_poly.pdbx_strand_id
1 'polypeptide(L)'
;MKVVIVGGGAGGISTASNIRKLDKNIEIVVLTRDDKVAYSPCAIPYVLSGTIPSFDDIVMRTPEDYKQKDIDVIIKSEVIAVDSEKKTVTYEKDGNQTVLDYDKLVFATGGNPFIPPMQGVDLDGVFRIRNIDDGIKVKQAMETAKSAIVTGAGLIGIEIAYALRKQGLNVILSEMMPQIVPRSLDKDMSDILVKYLEMEGIKVVLGKPITKLIGDGKVEKACFGDEELYDADMVIMATGVRAELDLAKMAGCETGRWAILVNDRMETSVDDIYAVGDCVESKDLILGSNTISQLGTTAVRQSKTLARTICGKKSKFNPVLNSMVSKVGKLEFGAVGYTTSFAQQNRIRPVVQKVEALTRARYYPNAKPMDIKVICDGNGTIIGCQIIAEERVAERIDTMTLAITEGLTCFDLSNMEFAYAPPVSMVTDPLILAVEEVSKKFN
;
A
#
# COMPACT_ATOMS: atom_id res chain seq x y z
N MET A 1 -26.59 19.58 -7.88
CA MET A 1 -25.34 19.54 -7.08
C MET A 1 -24.25 18.93 -7.95
N LYS A 2 -23.12 19.63 -8.08
CA LYS A 2 -21.95 19.19 -8.84
C LYS A 2 -20.83 18.79 -7.86
N VAL A 3 -20.32 17.59 -8.01
CA VAL A 3 -19.19 17.06 -7.26
C VAL A 3 -17.97 16.95 -8.19
N VAL A 4 -16.92 17.68 -7.87
CA VAL A 4 -15.64 17.58 -8.59
C VAL A 4 -14.67 16.77 -7.75
N ILE A 5 -14.01 15.78 -8.38
CA ILE A 5 -13.08 14.85 -7.74
C ILE A 5 -11.73 15.02 -8.41
N VAL A 6 -10.70 15.35 -7.65
CA VAL A 6 -9.33 15.50 -8.13
C VAL A 6 -8.55 14.23 -7.84
N GLY A 7 -8.26 13.48 -8.90
CA GLY A 7 -7.55 12.20 -8.88
C GLY A 7 -8.38 11.01 -9.35
N GLY A 8 -7.87 10.29 -10.37
CA GLY A 8 -8.49 9.14 -11.01
C GLY A 8 -8.10 7.78 -10.42
N GLY A 9 -7.39 7.75 -9.28
CA GLY A 9 -6.98 6.52 -8.59
C GLY A 9 -8.13 5.81 -7.87
N ALA A 10 -7.80 4.78 -7.07
CA ALA A 10 -8.76 3.94 -6.37
C ALA A 10 -9.76 4.74 -5.51
N GLY A 11 -9.28 5.78 -4.78
CA GLY A 11 -10.12 6.63 -3.95
C GLY A 11 -11.12 7.44 -4.78
N GLY A 12 -10.65 8.15 -5.80
CA GLY A 12 -11.49 9.04 -6.61
C GLY A 12 -12.54 8.30 -7.45
N ILE A 13 -12.12 7.30 -8.21
CA ILE A 13 -13.03 6.51 -9.05
C ILE A 13 -14.04 5.73 -8.19
N SER A 14 -13.63 5.19 -7.04
CA SER A 14 -14.57 4.55 -6.12
C SER A 14 -15.55 5.53 -5.52
N THR A 15 -15.11 6.77 -5.18
CA THR A 15 -15.99 7.83 -4.69
C THR A 15 -17.05 8.18 -5.74
N ALA A 16 -16.64 8.48 -6.98
CA ALA A 16 -17.54 8.76 -8.09
C ALA A 16 -18.58 7.64 -8.29
N SER A 17 -18.11 6.40 -8.34
CA SER A 17 -18.95 5.23 -8.54
C SER A 17 -19.94 5.00 -7.38
N ASN A 18 -19.52 5.24 -6.13
CA ASN A 18 -20.39 5.08 -4.97
C ASN A 18 -21.41 6.23 -4.83
N ILE A 19 -21.04 7.46 -5.17
CA ILE A 19 -22.01 8.58 -5.24
C ILE A 19 -23.08 8.25 -6.28
N ARG A 20 -22.72 7.85 -7.50
CA ARG A 20 -23.65 7.53 -8.57
C ARG A 20 -24.62 6.38 -8.22
N LYS A 21 -24.18 5.40 -7.43
CA LYS A 21 -25.04 4.33 -6.91
C LYS A 21 -26.08 4.84 -5.89
N LEU A 22 -25.73 5.87 -5.13
CA LEU A 22 -26.56 6.40 -4.06
C LEU A 22 -27.51 7.51 -4.53
N ASP A 23 -27.09 8.29 -5.53
CA ASP A 23 -27.87 9.39 -6.13
C ASP A 23 -27.54 9.53 -7.61
N LYS A 24 -28.58 9.43 -8.44
CA LYS A 24 -28.48 9.53 -9.90
C LYS A 24 -28.49 10.96 -10.42
N ASN A 25 -28.88 11.94 -9.58
CA ASN A 25 -29.07 13.34 -10.00
C ASN A 25 -27.83 14.22 -9.77
N ILE A 26 -26.81 13.71 -9.08
CA ILE A 26 -25.58 14.43 -8.83
C ILE A 26 -24.74 14.47 -10.11
N GLU A 27 -24.31 15.65 -10.54
CA GLU A 27 -23.30 15.81 -11.57
C GLU A 27 -21.94 15.45 -11.00
N ILE A 28 -21.20 14.54 -11.64
CA ILE A 28 -19.92 14.04 -11.15
C ILE A 28 -18.86 14.23 -12.23
N VAL A 29 -17.81 14.98 -11.89
CA VAL A 29 -16.65 15.20 -12.75
C VAL A 29 -15.40 14.70 -12.01
N VAL A 30 -14.63 13.83 -12.65
CA VAL A 30 -13.34 13.36 -12.15
C VAL A 30 -12.23 13.93 -13.05
N LEU A 31 -11.31 14.67 -12.44
CA LEU A 31 -10.14 15.23 -13.13
C LEU A 31 -8.91 14.38 -12.77
N THR A 32 -8.15 13.93 -13.74
CA THR A 32 -6.91 13.19 -13.52
C THR A 32 -5.85 13.53 -14.54
N ARG A 33 -4.61 13.72 -14.06
CA ARG A 33 -3.45 13.95 -14.92
C ARG A 33 -3.02 12.72 -15.72
N ASP A 34 -3.34 11.51 -15.21
CA ASP A 34 -3.03 10.26 -15.89
C ASP A 34 -3.89 10.09 -17.16
N ASP A 35 -3.40 9.32 -18.11
CA ASP A 35 -4.13 8.98 -19.35
C ASP A 35 -5.02 7.73 -19.20
N LYS A 36 -4.90 7.02 -18.10
CA LYS A 36 -5.67 5.82 -17.76
C LYS A 36 -6.27 5.94 -16.35
N VAL A 37 -7.43 5.34 -16.19
CA VAL A 37 -8.16 5.26 -14.91
C VAL A 37 -8.58 3.83 -14.62
N ALA A 38 -9.06 3.59 -13.40
CA ALA A 38 -9.63 2.30 -12.99
C ALA A 38 -8.70 1.10 -13.27
N TYR A 39 -7.42 1.28 -13.01
CA TYR A 39 -6.44 0.19 -12.99
C TYR A 39 -5.86 0.02 -11.58
N SER A 40 -5.22 -1.13 -11.34
CA SER A 40 -4.51 -1.39 -10.08
C SER A 40 -3.01 -1.15 -10.25
N PRO A 41 -2.43 -0.10 -9.64
CA PRO A 41 -0.97 0.08 -9.62
C PRO A 41 -0.23 -1.12 -9.00
N CYS A 42 -0.87 -1.83 -8.05
CA CYS A 42 -0.31 -3.04 -7.44
C CYS A 42 -0.13 -4.20 -8.44
N ALA A 43 -0.73 -4.12 -9.64
CA ALA A 43 -0.56 -5.13 -10.68
C ALA A 43 0.67 -4.87 -11.58
N ILE A 44 1.29 -3.70 -11.50
CA ILE A 44 2.47 -3.35 -12.30
C ILE A 44 3.61 -4.36 -12.15
N PRO A 45 4.02 -4.79 -10.93
CA PRO A 45 5.06 -5.81 -10.77
C PRO A 45 4.73 -7.14 -11.46
N TYR A 46 3.45 -7.51 -11.52
CA TYR A 46 3.01 -8.75 -12.18
C TYR A 46 3.06 -8.65 -13.71
N VAL A 47 2.89 -7.45 -14.27
CA VAL A 47 3.13 -7.20 -15.70
C VAL A 47 4.63 -7.22 -16.00
N LEU A 48 5.45 -6.60 -15.16
CA LEU A 48 6.91 -6.61 -15.31
C LEU A 48 7.47 -8.02 -15.20
N SER A 49 6.92 -8.86 -14.33
CA SER A 49 7.32 -10.26 -14.19
C SER A 49 6.81 -11.18 -15.30
N GLY A 50 5.98 -10.68 -16.22
CA GLY A 50 5.32 -11.48 -17.27
C GLY A 50 4.22 -12.42 -16.76
N THR A 51 3.77 -12.27 -15.51
CA THR A 51 2.65 -13.04 -14.96
C THR A 51 1.32 -12.55 -15.56
N ILE A 52 1.19 -11.24 -15.76
CA ILE A 52 0.13 -10.60 -16.52
C ILE A 52 0.73 -10.18 -17.87
N PRO A 53 0.10 -10.48 -19.01
CA PRO A 53 0.74 -10.32 -20.32
C PRO A 53 1.05 -8.86 -20.69
N SER A 54 0.12 -7.93 -20.41
CA SER A 54 0.24 -6.53 -20.82
C SER A 54 -0.27 -5.55 -19.77
N PHE A 55 0.09 -4.27 -19.93
CA PHE A 55 -0.47 -3.19 -19.09
C PHE A 55 -1.94 -2.90 -19.40
N ASP A 56 -2.43 -3.25 -20.60
CA ASP A 56 -3.84 -3.08 -20.93
C ASP A 56 -4.72 -4.08 -20.15
N ASP A 57 -4.19 -5.27 -19.83
CA ASP A 57 -4.90 -6.30 -19.06
C ASP A 57 -5.19 -5.89 -17.60
N ILE A 58 -4.52 -4.87 -17.10
CA ILE A 58 -4.78 -4.35 -15.74
C ILE A 58 -5.71 -3.13 -15.72
N VAL A 59 -6.11 -2.61 -16.87
CA VAL A 59 -7.09 -1.52 -17.00
C VAL A 59 -8.50 -2.12 -17.04
N MET A 60 -9.23 -1.95 -15.96
CA MET A 60 -10.55 -2.56 -15.80
C MET A 60 -11.68 -1.80 -16.50
N ARG A 61 -11.52 -0.50 -16.70
CA ARG A 61 -12.54 0.39 -17.30
C ARG A 61 -11.89 1.62 -17.93
N THR A 62 -12.56 2.13 -18.97
CA THR A 62 -12.19 3.35 -19.68
C THR A 62 -13.04 4.54 -19.25
N PRO A 63 -12.68 5.80 -19.62
CA PRO A 63 -13.53 6.97 -19.40
C PRO A 63 -14.92 6.81 -20.04
N GLU A 64 -15.03 6.13 -21.19
CA GLU A 64 -16.27 5.86 -21.90
C GLU A 64 -17.22 4.97 -21.08
N ASP A 65 -16.67 3.96 -20.37
CA ASP A 65 -17.45 3.11 -19.46
C ASP A 65 -18.06 3.90 -18.29
N TYR A 66 -17.37 4.96 -17.84
CA TYR A 66 -17.86 5.87 -16.81
C TYR A 66 -18.89 6.85 -17.36
N LYS A 67 -18.68 7.32 -18.59
CA LYS A 67 -19.64 8.21 -19.28
C LYS A 67 -21.01 7.54 -19.45
N GLN A 68 -21.04 6.23 -19.75
CA GLN A 68 -22.28 5.43 -19.80
C GLN A 68 -23.02 5.35 -18.44
N LYS A 69 -22.37 5.78 -17.35
CA LYS A 69 -22.93 5.84 -16.00
C LYS A 69 -23.13 7.29 -15.52
N ASP A 70 -23.15 8.23 -16.44
CA ASP A 70 -23.24 9.66 -16.16
C ASP A 70 -22.14 10.19 -15.20
N ILE A 71 -20.94 9.60 -15.29
CA ILE A 71 -19.72 10.08 -14.59
C ILE A 71 -18.78 10.61 -15.68
N ASP A 72 -18.46 11.89 -15.60
CA ASP A 72 -17.55 12.52 -16.55
C ASP A 72 -16.10 12.38 -16.02
N VAL A 73 -15.28 11.62 -16.75
CA VAL A 73 -13.87 11.40 -16.38
C VAL A 73 -12.99 12.09 -17.42
N ILE A 74 -12.34 13.17 -17.01
CA ILE A 74 -11.46 13.95 -17.87
C ILE A 74 -10.02 13.53 -17.56
N ILE A 75 -9.44 12.76 -18.46
CA ILE A 75 -8.04 12.32 -18.40
C ILE A 75 -7.09 13.39 -18.96
N LYS A 76 -5.78 13.27 -18.67
CA LYS A 76 -4.73 14.24 -19.05
C LYS A 76 -5.12 15.66 -18.66
N SER A 77 -5.76 15.78 -17.51
CA SER A 77 -6.19 17.07 -16.94
C SER A 77 -5.55 17.24 -15.56
N GLU A 78 -4.59 18.13 -15.47
CA GLU A 78 -3.90 18.44 -14.24
C GLU A 78 -4.57 19.63 -13.55
N VAL A 79 -5.08 19.41 -12.34
CA VAL A 79 -5.60 20.53 -11.52
C VAL A 79 -4.41 21.33 -10.99
N ILE A 80 -4.37 22.62 -11.31
CA ILE A 80 -3.25 23.51 -10.98
C ILE A 80 -3.62 24.56 -9.93
N ALA A 81 -4.91 24.81 -9.71
CA ALA A 81 -5.37 25.76 -8.70
C ALA A 81 -6.75 25.38 -8.13
N VAL A 82 -6.97 25.76 -6.88
CA VAL A 82 -8.25 25.65 -6.17
C VAL A 82 -8.51 26.98 -5.47
N ASP A 83 -9.70 27.56 -5.68
CA ASP A 83 -10.22 28.71 -4.97
C ASP A 83 -11.44 28.26 -4.16
N SER A 84 -11.25 28.07 -2.84
CA SER A 84 -12.30 27.58 -1.94
C SER A 84 -13.41 28.61 -1.67
N GLU A 85 -13.11 29.92 -1.76
CA GLU A 85 -14.09 30.98 -1.56
C GLU A 85 -15.04 31.07 -2.76
N LYS A 86 -14.50 31.02 -3.99
CA LYS A 86 -15.30 31.02 -5.22
C LYS A 86 -15.85 29.64 -5.60
N LYS A 87 -15.43 28.59 -4.89
CA LYS A 87 -15.75 27.20 -5.19
C LYS A 87 -15.41 26.82 -6.64
N THR A 88 -14.17 27.08 -7.05
CA THR A 88 -13.67 26.73 -8.39
C THR A 88 -12.37 25.96 -8.35
N VAL A 89 -12.17 25.10 -9.33
CA VAL A 89 -10.89 24.48 -9.64
C VAL A 89 -10.45 24.91 -11.04
N THR A 90 -9.15 25.16 -11.20
CA THR A 90 -8.56 25.39 -12.52
C THR A 90 -7.73 24.16 -12.90
N TYR A 91 -7.99 23.60 -14.04
CA TYR A 91 -7.17 22.50 -14.58
C TYR A 91 -6.60 22.86 -15.95
N GLU A 92 -5.47 22.26 -16.26
CA GLU A 92 -4.81 22.35 -17.55
C GLU A 92 -4.97 21.05 -18.33
N LYS A 93 -5.33 21.15 -19.61
CA LYS A 93 -5.41 20.04 -20.54
C LYS A 93 -4.97 20.52 -21.92
N ASP A 94 -4.04 19.80 -22.55
CA ASP A 94 -3.51 20.12 -23.88
C ASP A 94 -3.04 21.59 -24.00
N GLY A 95 -2.42 22.13 -22.93
CA GLY A 95 -1.92 23.51 -22.85
C GLY A 95 -3.02 24.58 -22.64
N ASN A 96 -4.27 24.19 -22.48
CA ASN A 96 -5.37 25.11 -22.22
C ASN A 96 -5.86 25.01 -20.77
N GLN A 97 -6.03 26.17 -20.14
CA GLN A 97 -6.60 26.24 -18.79
C GLN A 97 -8.12 26.39 -18.83
N THR A 98 -8.79 25.63 -17.99
CA THR A 98 -10.25 25.66 -17.85
C THR A 98 -10.59 25.81 -16.38
N VAL A 99 -11.54 26.70 -16.08
CA VAL A 99 -12.10 26.89 -14.74
C VAL A 99 -13.42 26.12 -14.65
N LEU A 100 -13.56 25.32 -13.60
CA LEU A 100 -14.76 24.53 -13.31
C LEU A 100 -15.27 24.85 -11.91
N ASP A 101 -16.55 25.19 -11.80
CA ASP A 101 -17.25 25.38 -10.53
C ASP A 101 -17.64 24.05 -9.90
N TYR A 102 -17.74 24.03 -8.57
CA TYR A 102 -18.22 22.89 -7.80
C TYR A 102 -19.16 23.30 -6.65
N ASP A 103 -20.09 22.42 -6.30
CA ASP A 103 -20.79 22.49 -5.01
C ASP A 103 -19.99 21.75 -3.92
N LYS A 104 -19.33 20.63 -4.29
CA LYS A 104 -18.47 19.84 -3.40
C LYS A 104 -17.20 19.40 -4.13
N LEU A 105 -16.07 19.51 -3.43
CA LEU A 105 -14.75 19.12 -3.93
C LEU A 105 -14.19 17.93 -3.16
N VAL A 106 -13.59 16.97 -3.86
CA VAL A 106 -12.93 15.82 -3.25
C VAL A 106 -11.47 15.74 -3.69
N PHE A 107 -10.55 15.81 -2.74
CA PHE A 107 -9.16 15.46 -2.97
C PHE A 107 -8.97 13.95 -2.88
N ALA A 108 -8.63 13.33 -3.98
CA ALA A 108 -8.20 11.94 -4.11
C ALA A 108 -6.83 11.87 -4.82
N THR A 109 -5.99 12.86 -4.54
CA THR A 109 -4.70 13.13 -5.19
C THR A 109 -3.65 12.06 -4.91
N GLY A 110 -3.87 11.25 -3.87
CA GLY A 110 -2.99 10.16 -3.50
C GLY A 110 -1.63 10.65 -2.99
N GLY A 111 -0.56 10.07 -3.51
CA GLY A 111 0.79 10.46 -3.13
C GLY A 111 1.78 10.24 -4.26
N ASN A 112 2.93 10.87 -4.16
CA ASN A 112 4.03 10.75 -5.11
C ASN A 112 5.18 9.91 -4.52
N PRO A 113 5.90 9.13 -5.35
CA PRO A 113 7.11 8.46 -4.90
C PRO A 113 8.10 9.46 -4.31
N PHE A 114 8.59 9.14 -3.13
CA PHE A 114 9.62 9.95 -2.48
C PHE A 114 11.00 9.51 -3.01
N ILE A 115 11.74 10.44 -3.57
CA ILE A 115 13.14 10.24 -3.96
C ILE A 115 13.99 11.07 -2.99
N PRO A 116 14.86 10.44 -2.19
CA PRO A 116 15.81 11.18 -1.38
C PRO A 116 16.71 12.06 -2.25
N PRO A 117 17.00 13.31 -1.85
CA PRO A 117 17.93 14.15 -2.59
C PRO A 117 19.33 13.50 -2.55
N MET A 118 19.86 13.12 -3.72
CA MET A 118 21.20 12.56 -3.86
C MET A 118 21.73 12.85 -5.25
N GLN A 119 23.05 12.79 -5.39
CA GLN A 119 23.70 12.96 -6.70
C GLN A 119 23.32 11.83 -7.65
N GLY A 120 22.95 12.17 -8.88
CA GLY A 120 22.71 11.23 -9.96
C GLY A 120 21.29 10.70 -10.05
N VAL A 121 20.32 11.22 -9.25
CA VAL A 121 18.90 10.79 -9.33
C VAL A 121 18.23 11.13 -10.66
N ASP A 122 18.78 12.09 -11.39
CA ASP A 122 18.25 12.54 -12.68
C ASP A 122 18.95 11.87 -13.88
N LEU A 123 19.85 10.90 -13.64
CA LEU A 123 20.48 10.12 -14.71
C LEU A 123 19.44 9.24 -15.42
N ASP A 124 19.61 9.07 -16.74
CA ASP A 124 18.84 8.06 -17.46
C ASP A 124 19.06 6.68 -16.83
N GLY A 125 18.00 5.85 -16.84
CA GLY A 125 18.02 4.54 -16.18
C GLY A 125 17.70 4.57 -14.69
N VAL A 126 17.42 5.75 -14.11
CA VAL A 126 16.86 5.88 -12.75
C VAL A 126 15.35 6.04 -12.85
N PHE A 127 14.62 5.10 -12.27
CA PHE A 127 13.16 5.01 -12.37
C PHE A 127 12.48 5.10 -11.02
N ARG A 128 11.25 5.55 -11.05
CA ARG A 128 10.25 5.42 -10.00
C ARG A 128 9.03 4.71 -10.59
N ILE A 129 8.21 4.10 -9.77
CA ILE A 129 6.99 3.44 -10.24
C ILE A 129 5.81 4.00 -9.47
N ARG A 130 4.93 4.70 -10.19
CA ARG A 130 3.69 5.28 -9.67
C ARG A 130 2.48 4.83 -10.48
N ASN A 131 2.60 4.83 -11.81
CA ASN A 131 1.53 4.57 -12.75
C ASN A 131 1.99 3.62 -13.88
N ILE A 132 1.09 3.34 -14.82
CA ILE A 132 1.36 2.45 -15.97
C ILE A 132 2.49 2.98 -16.84
N ASP A 133 2.58 4.29 -17.06
CA ASP A 133 3.62 4.88 -17.91
C ASP A 133 5.01 4.67 -17.34
N ASP A 134 5.14 4.77 -16.01
CA ASP A 134 6.39 4.41 -15.33
C ASP A 134 6.71 2.92 -15.52
N GLY A 135 5.70 2.06 -15.39
CA GLY A 135 5.84 0.62 -15.65
C GLY A 135 6.29 0.31 -17.08
N ILE A 136 5.76 1.01 -18.08
CA ILE A 136 6.15 0.88 -19.49
C ILE A 136 7.61 1.26 -19.67
N LYS A 137 8.06 2.39 -19.11
CA LYS A 137 9.47 2.83 -19.17
C LYS A 137 10.41 1.80 -18.54
N VAL A 138 10.04 1.26 -17.38
CA VAL A 138 10.82 0.20 -16.72
C VAL A 138 10.87 -1.05 -17.61
N LYS A 139 9.75 -1.48 -18.18
CA LYS A 139 9.69 -2.66 -19.07
C LYS A 139 10.59 -2.49 -20.30
N GLN A 140 10.60 -1.30 -20.91
CA GLN A 140 11.50 -0.98 -22.03
C GLN A 140 12.98 -1.04 -21.62
N ALA A 141 13.33 -0.47 -20.45
CA ALA A 141 14.70 -0.50 -19.95
C ALA A 141 15.19 -1.94 -19.67
N MET A 142 14.29 -2.84 -19.22
CA MET A 142 14.60 -4.24 -18.97
C MET A 142 15.05 -5.01 -20.24
N GLU A 143 14.65 -4.57 -21.44
CA GLU A 143 15.02 -5.25 -22.71
C GLU A 143 16.53 -5.26 -22.95
N THR A 144 17.24 -4.26 -22.44
CA THR A 144 18.71 -4.13 -22.64
C THR A 144 19.52 -4.25 -21.35
N ALA A 145 18.89 -4.08 -20.19
CA ALA A 145 19.55 -4.14 -18.89
C ALA A 145 19.92 -5.57 -18.52
N LYS A 146 21.09 -5.76 -17.90
CA LYS A 146 21.56 -7.02 -17.32
C LYS A 146 21.54 -6.99 -15.80
N SER A 147 21.63 -5.79 -15.23
CA SER A 147 21.70 -5.58 -13.79
C SER A 147 20.73 -4.48 -13.35
N ALA A 148 20.14 -4.65 -12.19
CA ALA A 148 19.23 -3.69 -11.61
C ALA A 148 19.45 -3.56 -10.10
N ILE A 149 19.33 -2.35 -9.60
CA ILE A 149 19.27 -2.07 -8.16
C ILE A 149 17.88 -1.54 -7.83
N VAL A 150 17.24 -2.17 -6.84
CA VAL A 150 15.99 -1.67 -6.26
C VAL A 150 16.31 -1.14 -4.86
N THR A 151 16.08 0.15 -4.63
CA THR A 151 16.31 0.75 -3.32
C THR A 151 15.00 1.01 -2.59
N GLY A 152 14.96 0.54 -1.32
CA GLY A 152 13.76 0.47 -0.49
C GLY A 152 13.10 -0.90 -0.55
N ALA A 153 13.24 -1.68 0.52
CA ALA A 153 12.69 -3.04 0.63
C ALA A 153 11.35 -3.07 1.39
N GLY A 154 10.45 -2.12 1.04
CA GLY A 154 9.02 -2.22 1.34
C GLY A 154 8.32 -3.17 0.36
N LEU A 155 6.98 -3.26 0.42
CA LEU A 155 6.18 -4.16 -0.41
C LEU A 155 6.48 -3.98 -1.91
N ILE A 156 6.41 -2.74 -2.39
CA ILE A 156 6.65 -2.40 -3.80
C ILE A 156 8.06 -2.81 -4.23
N GLY A 157 9.07 -2.46 -3.42
CA GLY A 157 10.47 -2.76 -3.77
C GLY A 157 10.75 -4.26 -3.87
N ILE A 158 10.20 -5.06 -2.96
CA ILE A 158 10.35 -6.52 -2.98
C ILE A 158 9.66 -7.13 -4.21
N GLU A 159 8.43 -6.72 -4.49
CA GLU A 159 7.68 -7.20 -5.66
C GLU A 159 8.38 -6.85 -6.98
N ILE A 160 8.91 -5.63 -7.10
CA ILE A 160 9.69 -5.19 -8.27
C ILE A 160 11.00 -5.96 -8.38
N ALA A 161 11.77 -6.08 -7.29
CA ALA A 161 13.03 -6.83 -7.30
C ALA A 161 12.83 -8.27 -7.78
N TYR A 162 11.79 -8.93 -7.29
CA TYR A 162 11.41 -10.26 -7.73
C TYR A 162 10.99 -10.28 -9.20
N ALA A 163 10.19 -9.31 -9.64
CA ALA A 163 9.76 -9.21 -11.03
C ALA A 163 10.95 -9.08 -12.00
N LEU A 164 11.92 -8.21 -11.69
CA LEU A 164 13.14 -8.03 -12.46
C LEU A 164 13.99 -9.31 -12.47
N ARG A 165 14.15 -9.96 -11.32
CA ARG A 165 14.88 -11.23 -11.21
C ARG A 165 14.25 -12.33 -12.04
N LYS A 166 12.93 -12.44 -12.02
CA LYS A 166 12.18 -13.42 -12.83
C LYS A 166 12.41 -13.24 -14.33
N GLN A 167 12.70 -12.02 -14.78
CA GLN A 167 13.07 -11.71 -16.17
C GLN A 167 14.57 -11.89 -16.46
N GLY A 168 15.33 -12.42 -15.50
CA GLY A 168 16.73 -12.83 -15.71
C GLY A 168 17.78 -11.76 -15.36
N LEU A 169 17.39 -10.60 -14.84
CA LEU A 169 18.36 -9.58 -14.42
C LEU A 169 19.11 -10.01 -13.15
N ASN A 170 20.33 -9.51 -13.01
CA ASN A 170 21.06 -9.56 -11.75
C ASN A 170 20.53 -8.46 -10.85
N VAL A 171 19.87 -8.81 -9.74
CA VAL A 171 19.15 -7.86 -8.91
C VAL A 171 19.79 -7.70 -7.54
N ILE A 172 19.98 -6.45 -7.14
CA ILE A 172 20.31 -6.06 -5.77
C ILE A 172 19.09 -5.34 -5.19
N LEU A 173 18.59 -5.85 -4.07
CA LEU A 173 17.56 -5.16 -3.26
C LEU A 173 18.24 -4.51 -2.05
N SER A 174 18.20 -3.19 -1.95
CA SER A 174 18.83 -2.47 -0.85
C SER A 174 17.80 -1.83 0.09
N GLU A 175 18.13 -1.82 1.38
CA GLU A 175 17.33 -1.20 2.42
C GLU A 175 18.24 -0.50 3.44
N MET A 176 17.91 0.75 3.77
CA MET A 176 18.65 1.53 4.77
C MET A 176 18.45 1.01 6.20
N MET A 177 17.32 0.36 6.45
CA MET A 177 17.03 -0.27 7.73
C MET A 177 17.71 -1.65 7.83
N PRO A 178 17.92 -2.19 9.04
CA PRO A 178 18.57 -3.49 9.24
C PRO A 178 17.68 -4.70 8.88
N GLN A 179 16.51 -4.47 8.29
CA GLN A 179 15.54 -5.49 7.88
C GLN A 179 14.65 -5.00 6.75
N ILE A 180 14.06 -5.92 5.96
CA ILE A 180 13.05 -5.61 4.96
C ILE A 180 11.66 -5.52 5.61
N VAL A 181 10.72 -4.81 4.96
CA VAL A 181 9.33 -4.57 5.43
C VAL A 181 9.27 -4.11 6.91
N PRO A 182 10.10 -3.14 7.34
CA PRO A 182 10.31 -2.85 8.76
C PRO A 182 9.08 -2.30 9.50
N ARG A 183 8.08 -1.82 8.75
CA ARG A 183 6.82 -1.32 9.33
C ARG A 183 5.81 -2.42 9.65
N SER A 184 5.99 -3.61 9.07
CA SER A 184 4.97 -4.68 9.14
C SER A 184 5.49 -5.98 9.71
N LEU A 185 6.78 -6.28 9.57
CA LEU A 185 7.38 -7.50 10.09
C LEU A 185 8.43 -7.19 11.17
N ASP A 186 8.50 -8.06 12.16
CA ASP A 186 9.65 -8.12 13.07
C ASP A 186 10.86 -8.75 12.37
N LYS A 187 12.05 -8.52 12.92
CA LYS A 187 13.29 -8.96 12.27
C LYS A 187 13.35 -10.47 12.01
N ASP A 188 12.93 -11.29 12.95
CA ASP A 188 12.93 -12.76 12.83
C ASP A 188 11.97 -13.27 11.73
N MET A 189 10.85 -12.58 11.49
CA MET A 189 9.94 -12.84 10.37
C MET A 189 10.53 -12.29 9.06
N SER A 190 11.07 -11.08 9.08
CA SER A 190 11.75 -10.47 7.94
C SER A 190 12.90 -11.34 7.42
N ASP A 191 13.68 -11.95 8.31
CA ASP A 191 14.82 -12.81 7.95
C ASP A 191 14.40 -14.07 7.17
N ILE A 192 13.19 -14.58 7.37
CA ILE A 192 12.62 -15.69 6.57
C ILE A 192 12.46 -15.23 5.11
N LEU A 193 11.89 -14.04 4.93
CA LEU A 193 11.65 -13.47 3.60
C LEU A 193 12.97 -13.10 2.91
N VAL A 194 13.97 -12.59 3.65
CA VAL A 194 15.32 -12.32 3.13
C VAL A 194 15.94 -13.61 2.58
N LYS A 195 15.95 -14.69 3.38
CA LYS A 195 16.47 -15.98 2.94
C LYS A 195 15.79 -16.49 1.67
N TYR A 196 14.46 -16.33 1.58
CA TYR A 196 13.73 -16.72 0.38
C TYR A 196 14.16 -15.91 -0.84
N LEU A 197 14.29 -14.58 -0.73
CA LEU A 197 14.75 -13.72 -1.82
C LEU A 197 16.16 -14.05 -2.28
N GLU A 198 17.07 -14.38 -1.34
CA GLU A 198 18.44 -14.81 -1.64
C GLU A 198 18.45 -16.17 -2.36
N MET A 199 17.58 -17.11 -1.97
CA MET A 199 17.41 -18.39 -2.68
C MET A 199 16.88 -18.20 -4.11
N GLU A 200 16.07 -17.19 -4.35
CA GLU A 200 15.60 -16.79 -5.69
C GLU A 200 16.69 -16.04 -6.49
N GLY A 201 17.86 -15.81 -5.90
CA GLY A 201 19.02 -15.17 -6.55
C GLY A 201 19.01 -13.65 -6.52
N ILE A 202 18.30 -13.05 -5.59
CA ILE A 202 18.32 -11.60 -5.33
C ILE A 202 19.36 -11.33 -4.23
N LYS A 203 20.33 -10.46 -4.49
CA LYS A 203 21.27 -10.01 -3.47
C LYS A 203 20.57 -8.97 -2.58
N VAL A 204 20.48 -9.26 -1.26
CA VAL A 204 19.87 -8.32 -0.30
C VAL A 204 20.96 -7.57 0.48
N VAL A 205 20.92 -6.24 0.46
CA VAL A 205 21.86 -5.35 1.16
C VAL A 205 21.09 -4.54 2.18
N LEU A 206 21.33 -4.79 3.47
CA LEU A 206 20.63 -4.16 4.59
C LEU A 206 21.54 -3.21 5.37
N GLY A 207 20.93 -2.17 6.00
CA GLY A 207 21.63 -1.19 6.84
C GLY A 207 22.55 -0.24 6.09
N LYS A 208 22.50 -0.24 4.74
CA LYS A 208 23.34 0.59 3.89
C LYS A 208 22.47 1.39 2.92
N PRO A 209 22.26 2.69 3.14
CA PRO A 209 21.56 3.53 2.18
C PRO A 209 22.39 3.72 0.91
N ILE A 210 21.72 3.91 -0.23
CA ILE A 210 22.37 4.45 -1.43
C ILE A 210 22.67 5.94 -1.16
N THR A 211 23.91 6.34 -1.38
CA THR A 211 24.38 7.73 -1.13
C THR A 211 24.59 8.50 -2.40
N LYS A 212 24.85 7.82 -3.53
CA LYS A 212 25.17 8.45 -4.81
C LYS A 212 24.90 7.49 -5.96
N LEU A 213 24.42 8.00 -7.07
CA LEU A 213 24.38 7.31 -8.37
C LEU A 213 25.42 7.93 -9.30
N ILE A 214 26.11 7.10 -10.05
CA ILE A 214 27.26 7.48 -10.88
C ILE A 214 27.01 7.00 -12.31
N GLY A 215 27.36 7.84 -13.29
CA GLY A 215 27.32 7.54 -14.72
C GLY A 215 27.50 8.81 -15.54
N ASP A 216 27.70 8.65 -16.84
CA ASP A 216 27.79 9.72 -17.83
C ASP A 216 26.50 9.73 -18.67
N GLY A 217 25.56 10.61 -18.30
CA GLY A 217 24.22 10.70 -18.89
C GLY A 217 23.27 9.56 -18.49
N LYS A 218 23.76 8.33 -18.30
CA LYS A 218 23.00 7.15 -17.84
C LYS A 218 23.66 6.55 -16.59
N VAL A 219 22.83 5.97 -15.71
CA VAL A 219 23.35 5.29 -14.51
C VAL A 219 24.21 4.07 -14.90
N GLU A 220 25.35 3.95 -14.26
CA GLU A 220 26.30 2.85 -14.42
C GLU A 220 26.61 2.16 -13.10
N LYS A 221 26.59 2.93 -11.99
CA LYS A 221 26.90 2.42 -10.65
C LYS A 221 26.09 3.12 -9.58
N ALA A 222 25.89 2.42 -8.47
CA ALA A 222 25.38 2.99 -7.22
C ALA A 222 26.40 2.81 -6.10
N CYS A 223 26.57 3.85 -5.29
CA CYS A 223 27.40 3.86 -4.10
C CYS A 223 26.54 3.62 -2.86
N PHE A 224 26.97 2.70 -2.01
CA PHE A 224 26.30 2.32 -0.77
C PHE A 224 27.18 2.66 0.43
N GLY A 225 26.58 3.29 1.45
CA GLY A 225 27.29 3.64 2.69
C GLY A 225 28.61 4.38 2.41
N ASP A 226 29.70 3.87 2.97
CA ASP A 226 31.03 4.48 2.93
C ASP A 226 31.86 4.03 1.71
N GLU A 227 31.31 4.12 0.46
CA GLU A 227 32.03 3.91 -0.81
C GLU A 227 31.97 2.50 -1.43
N GLU A 228 31.09 1.62 -0.99
CA GLU A 228 30.87 0.34 -1.66
C GLU A 228 30.14 0.54 -3.00
N LEU A 229 30.77 0.20 -4.12
CA LEU A 229 30.22 0.43 -5.46
C LEU A 229 29.62 -0.87 -6.04
N TYR A 230 28.44 -0.74 -6.62
CA TYR A 230 27.77 -1.79 -7.39
C TYR A 230 27.41 -1.29 -8.79
N ASP A 231 27.70 -2.12 -9.79
CA ASP A 231 27.28 -1.84 -11.17
C ASP A 231 25.77 -1.96 -11.32
N ALA A 232 25.18 -1.06 -12.09
CA ALA A 232 23.73 -1.07 -12.37
C ALA A 232 23.42 -0.45 -13.74
N ASP A 233 22.75 -1.20 -14.59
CA ASP A 233 22.21 -0.68 -15.86
C ASP A 233 20.93 0.11 -15.63
N MET A 234 20.23 -0.14 -14.49
CA MET A 234 19.03 0.57 -14.07
C MET A 234 18.89 0.57 -12.54
N VAL A 235 18.24 1.62 -12.02
CA VAL A 235 17.93 1.78 -10.59
C VAL A 235 16.46 2.09 -10.42
N ILE A 236 15.77 1.36 -9.54
CA ILE A 236 14.37 1.63 -9.16
C ILE A 236 14.33 2.23 -7.76
N MET A 237 13.77 3.44 -7.67
CA MET A 237 13.58 4.16 -6.42
C MET A 237 12.23 3.78 -5.78
N ALA A 238 12.25 2.83 -4.85
CA ALA A 238 11.08 2.36 -4.09
C ALA A 238 11.11 2.82 -2.62
N THR A 239 11.60 4.03 -2.37
CA THR A 239 11.93 4.60 -1.06
C THR A 239 10.73 5.18 -0.29
N GLY A 240 9.53 4.86 -0.74
CA GLY A 240 8.26 5.24 -0.10
C GLY A 240 7.45 6.25 -0.90
N VAL A 241 6.31 6.63 -0.34
CA VAL A 241 5.33 7.54 -0.95
C VAL A 241 5.01 8.65 0.03
N ARG A 242 4.94 9.89 -0.45
CA ARG A 242 4.47 11.06 0.31
C ARG A 242 3.16 11.56 -0.26
N ALA A 243 2.25 11.95 0.63
CA ALA A 243 0.96 12.51 0.24
C ALA A 243 1.13 13.78 -0.62
N GLU A 244 0.27 13.91 -1.64
CA GLU A 244 0.18 15.13 -2.44
C GLU A 244 -0.70 16.14 -1.71
N LEU A 245 -0.12 17.28 -1.30
CA LEU A 245 -0.77 18.23 -0.39
C LEU A 245 -0.97 19.64 -0.98
N ASP A 246 -0.34 19.95 -2.12
CA ASP A 246 -0.24 21.34 -2.59
C ASP A 246 -1.62 21.94 -2.88
N LEU A 247 -2.50 21.22 -3.56
CA LEU A 247 -3.87 21.67 -3.83
C LEU A 247 -4.71 21.83 -2.56
N ALA A 248 -4.54 20.93 -1.59
CA ALA A 248 -5.27 21.00 -0.33
C ALA A 248 -4.82 22.20 0.52
N LYS A 249 -3.52 22.47 0.56
CA LYS A 249 -2.98 23.67 1.21
C LYS A 249 -3.44 24.96 0.52
N MET A 250 -3.47 24.96 -0.82
CA MET A 250 -4.00 26.08 -1.60
C MET A 250 -5.47 26.36 -1.30
N ALA A 251 -6.26 25.31 -1.08
CA ALA A 251 -7.65 25.40 -0.65
C ALA A 251 -7.84 25.79 0.83
N GLY A 252 -6.76 25.92 1.61
CA GLY A 252 -6.81 26.25 3.04
C GLY A 252 -7.08 25.05 3.97
N CYS A 253 -6.99 23.81 3.48
CA CYS A 253 -7.20 22.63 4.30
C CYS A 253 -6.08 22.43 5.33
N GLU A 254 -6.44 22.06 6.56
CA GLU A 254 -5.48 21.67 7.58
C GLU A 254 -4.78 20.37 7.19
N THR A 255 -3.47 20.34 7.42
CA THR A 255 -2.64 19.17 7.24
C THR A 255 -2.00 18.75 8.55
N GLY A 256 -1.92 17.44 8.75
CA GLY A 256 -1.20 16.87 9.89
C GLY A 256 0.29 16.68 9.60
N ARG A 257 0.88 15.72 10.29
CA ARG A 257 2.30 15.39 10.13
C ARG A 257 2.62 14.81 8.74
N TRP A 258 1.69 14.07 8.15
CA TRP A 258 1.94 13.29 6.94
C TRP A 258 1.00 13.58 5.78
N ALA A 259 -0.25 13.99 6.06
CA ALA A 259 -1.29 14.09 5.06
C ALA A 259 -2.40 15.08 5.48
N ILE A 260 -3.45 15.23 4.66
CA ILE A 260 -4.62 16.08 4.93
C ILE A 260 -5.35 15.52 6.16
N LEU A 261 -5.74 16.40 7.09
CA LEU A 261 -6.59 16.05 8.22
C LEU A 261 -8.05 15.94 7.76
N VAL A 262 -8.69 14.83 8.13
CA VAL A 262 -10.12 14.62 7.92
C VAL A 262 -10.77 14.06 9.18
N ASN A 263 -12.06 14.32 9.34
CA ASN A 263 -12.84 13.67 10.38
C ASN A 263 -13.32 12.26 9.96
N ASP A 264 -14.12 11.59 10.79
CA ASP A 264 -14.64 10.24 10.51
C ASP A 264 -15.70 10.19 9.39
N ARG A 265 -16.06 11.33 8.81
CA ARG A 265 -16.94 11.49 7.66
C ARG A 265 -16.17 11.86 6.38
N MET A 266 -14.83 11.91 6.44
CA MET A 266 -13.93 12.34 5.36
C MET A 266 -14.04 13.83 5.00
N GLU A 267 -14.55 14.68 5.90
CA GLU A 267 -14.63 16.13 5.78
C GLU A 267 -13.30 16.73 6.19
N THR A 268 -12.78 17.71 5.43
CA THR A 268 -11.59 18.49 5.78
C THR A 268 -11.97 19.65 6.72
N SER A 269 -11.02 20.51 7.07
CA SER A 269 -11.27 21.74 7.84
C SER A 269 -12.00 22.84 7.04
N VAL A 270 -12.19 22.67 5.74
CA VAL A 270 -12.85 23.62 4.85
C VAL A 270 -14.20 23.05 4.42
N ASP A 271 -15.24 23.83 4.57
CA ASP A 271 -16.60 23.41 4.22
C ASP A 271 -16.70 23.00 2.74
N ASP A 272 -17.49 21.95 2.49
CA ASP A 272 -17.71 21.37 1.16
C ASP A 272 -16.44 20.81 0.48
N ILE A 273 -15.32 20.69 1.21
CA ILE A 273 -14.11 20.05 0.74
C ILE A 273 -13.83 18.78 1.55
N TYR A 274 -13.57 17.69 0.85
CA TYR A 274 -13.39 16.33 1.36
C TYR A 274 -12.07 15.75 0.86
N ALA A 275 -11.56 14.73 1.54
CA ALA A 275 -10.39 14.01 1.04
C ALA A 275 -10.44 12.51 1.35
N VAL A 276 -9.85 11.68 0.47
CA VAL A 276 -9.76 10.21 0.61
C VAL A 276 -8.49 9.64 -0.02
N GLY A 277 -8.09 8.47 0.44
CA GLY A 277 -6.94 7.71 -0.10
C GLY A 277 -5.63 8.08 0.56
N ASP A 278 -4.52 7.92 -0.18
CA ASP A 278 -3.17 8.06 0.36
C ASP A 278 -2.82 9.50 0.76
N CYS A 279 -3.64 10.48 0.36
CA CYS A 279 -3.46 11.89 0.72
C CYS A 279 -4.06 12.28 2.07
N VAL A 280 -4.68 11.36 2.83
CA VAL A 280 -5.30 11.67 4.13
C VAL A 280 -4.64 10.93 5.29
N GLU A 281 -4.68 11.55 6.48
CA GLU A 281 -4.42 10.86 7.74
C GLU A 281 -5.67 10.07 8.18
N SER A 282 -5.42 8.91 8.76
CA SER A 282 -6.42 8.07 9.40
C SER A 282 -6.17 7.99 10.90
N LYS A 283 -7.12 7.47 11.66
CA LYS A 283 -6.91 7.12 13.07
C LYS A 283 -6.42 5.68 13.18
N ASP A 284 -5.38 5.47 13.97
CA ASP A 284 -4.94 4.15 14.39
C ASP A 284 -5.97 3.54 15.36
N LEU A 285 -6.31 2.27 15.16
CA LEU A 285 -7.34 1.64 15.99
C LEU A 285 -6.91 1.40 17.43
N ILE A 286 -5.64 1.06 17.64
CA ILE A 286 -5.12 0.65 18.96
C ILE A 286 -4.74 1.88 19.80
N LEU A 287 -4.00 2.84 19.22
CA LEU A 287 -3.54 4.04 19.93
C LEU A 287 -4.48 5.23 19.83
N GLY A 288 -5.42 5.25 18.89
CA GLY A 288 -6.29 6.39 18.64
C GLY A 288 -5.58 7.62 18.06
N SER A 289 -4.27 7.54 17.84
CA SER A 289 -3.47 8.62 17.26
C SER A 289 -3.62 8.70 15.74
N ASN A 290 -3.19 9.82 15.16
CA ASN A 290 -3.14 9.93 13.71
C ASN A 290 -2.06 9.02 13.13
N THR A 291 -2.37 8.40 11.99
CA THR A 291 -1.48 7.54 11.22
C THR A 291 -1.76 7.67 9.72
N ILE A 292 -0.95 7.05 8.89
CA ILE A 292 -1.22 6.93 7.45
C ILE A 292 -1.58 5.48 7.11
N SER A 293 -2.47 5.32 6.13
CA SER A 293 -2.82 4.02 5.56
C SER A 293 -2.86 4.14 4.04
N GLN A 294 -1.72 3.92 3.42
CA GLN A 294 -1.53 4.02 1.98
C GLN A 294 -1.83 2.68 1.30
N LEU A 295 -3.06 2.19 1.53
CA LEU A 295 -3.58 0.94 1.02
C LEU A 295 -4.81 1.17 0.15
N GLY A 296 -4.87 0.52 -1.01
CA GLY A 296 -6.03 0.60 -1.91
C GLY A 296 -7.34 0.20 -1.22
N THR A 297 -7.31 -0.79 -0.32
CA THR A 297 -8.45 -1.22 0.49
C THR A 297 -8.96 -0.10 1.42
N THR A 298 -8.06 0.65 2.03
CA THR A 298 -8.41 1.83 2.85
C THR A 298 -9.04 2.92 2.00
N ALA A 299 -8.45 3.26 0.84
CA ALA A 299 -9.00 4.26 -0.08
C ALA A 299 -10.41 3.90 -0.54
N VAL A 300 -10.69 2.63 -0.85
CA VAL A 300 -12.03 2.13 -1.23
C VAL A 300 -13.01 2.20 -0.05
N ARG A 301 -12.59 1.88 1.16
CA ARG A 301 -13.44 2.01 2.38
C ARG A 301 -13.78 3.46 2.68
N GLN A 302 -12.80 4.37 2.62
CA GLN A 302 -12.99 5.81 2.78
C GLN A 302 -13.95 6.37 1.73
N SER A 303 -13.82 5.97 0.46
CA SER A 303 -14.70 6.41 -0.61
C SER A 303 -16.17 6.02 -0.41
N LYS A 304 -16.44 4.84 0.16
CA LYS A 304 -17.80 4.43 0.52
C LYS A 304 -18.39 5.29 1.64
N THR A 305 -17.58 5.64 2.63
CA THR A 305 -17.98 6.54 3.71
C THR A 305 -18.25 7.93 3.17
N LEU A 306 -17.33 8.48 2.36
CA LEU A 306 -17.46 9.78 1.76
C LEU A 306 -18.71 9.90 0.86
N ALA A 307 -18.95 8.92 -0.01
CA ALA A 307 -20.14 8.93 -0.85
C ALA A 307 -21.44 9.02 -0.04
N ARG A 308 -21.52 8.33 1.10
CA ARG A 308 -22.66 8.45 2.02
C ARG A 308 -22.74 9.84 2.66
N THR A 309 -21.58 10.42 3.06
CA THR A 309 -21.50 11.79 3.59
C THR A 309 -22.03 12.79 2.58
N ILE A 310 -21.54 12.77 1.35
CA ILE A 310 -21.93 13.68 0.26
C ILE A 310 -23.43 13.57 -0.03
N CYS A 311 -23.98 12.36 -0.01
CA CYS A 311 -25.42 12.11 -0.22
C CYS A 311 -26.28 12.32 1.05
N GLY A 312 -25.78 12.98 2.11
CA GLY A 312 -26.53 13.28 3.32
C GLY A 312 -26.91 12.06 4.17
N LYS A 313 -26.27 10.90 3.95
CA LYS A 313 -26.57 9.68 4.70
C LYS A 313 -25.64 9.53 5.91
N LYS A 314 -26.14 8.88 6.97
CA LYS A 314 -25.30 8.53 8.13
C LYS A 314 -24.08 7.71 7.68
N SER A 315 -22.90 8.18 8.05
CA SER A 315 -21.62 7.54 7.69
C SER A 315 -20.61 7.74 8.81
N LYS A 316 -19.72 6.76 8.95
CA LYS A 316 -18.57 6.83 9.84
C LYS A 316 -17.47 5.93 9.28
N PHE A 317 -16.25 6.44 9.19
CA PHE A 317 -15.07 5.66 8.87
C PHE A 317 -14.44 5.14 10.17
N ASN A 318 -14.23 3.83 10.24
CA ASN A 318 -13.57 3.24 11.40
C ASN A 318 -12.05 3.39 11.28
N PRO A 319 -11.34 3.53 12.41
CA PRO A 319 -9.88 3.52 12.45
C PRO A 319 -9.25 2.34 11.69
N VAL A 320 -7.96 2.44 11.41
CA VAL A 320 -7.22 1.47 10.58
C VAL A 320 -6.25 0.63 11.42
N LEU A 321 -5.98 -0.59 10.95
CA LEU A 321 -4.96 -1.51 11.49
C LEU A 321 -3.80 -1.75 10.52
N ASN A 322 -3.87 -1.16 9.32
CA ASN A 322 -2.90 -1.38 8.24
C ASN A 322 -2.68 -2.86 7.89
N SER A 323 -3.80 -3.62 7.87
CA SER A 323 -3.79 -5.02 7.45
C SER A 323 -3.30 -5.14 6.01
N MET A 324 -2.26 -5.95 5.80
CA MET A 324 -1.62 -6.12 4.50
C MET A 324 -1.26 -7.57 4.22
N VAL A 325 -1.23 -7.90 2.95
CA VAL A 325 -0.71 -9.16 2.43
C VAL A 325 0.00 -8.89 1.11
N SER A 326 1.07 -9.64 0.84
CA SER A 326 1.76 -9.65 -0.44
C SER A 326 2.26 -11.04 -0.78
N LYS A 327 2.64 -11.25 -2.04
CA LYS A 327 3.17 -12.51 -2.54
C LYS A 327 4.40 -12.28 -3.40
N VAL A 328 5.46 -13.00 -3.09
CA VAL A 328 6.69 -13.00 -3.87
C VAL A 328 7.01 -14.44 -4.25
N GLY A 329 6.98 -14.75 -5.54
CA GLY A 329 7.13 -16.10 -6.02
C GLY A 329 6.08 -17.04 -5.45
N LYS A 330 6.51 -18.03 -4.68
CA LYS A 330 5.62 -18.97 -3.99
C LYS A 330 5.23 -18.48 -2.59
N LEU A 331 5.99 -17.56 -2.02
CA LEU A 331 5.84 -17.16 -0.62
C LEU A 331 4.84 -16.01 -0.49
N GLU A 332 3.79 -16.24 0.29
CA GLU A 332 2.87 -15.23 0.77
C GLU A 332 3.33 -14.72 2.14
N PHE A 333 3.19 -13.45 2.39
CA PHE A 333 3.42 -12.88 3.71
C PHE A 333 2.39 -11.80 4.01
N GLY A 334 2.01 -11.69 5.26
CA GLY A 334 1.01 -10.73 5.70
C GLY A 334 1.21 -10.29 7.13
N ALA A 335 0.67 -9.14 7.46
CA ALA A 335 0.71 -8.58 8.79
C ALA A 335 -0.51 -7.70 9.07
N VAL A 336 -0.87 -7.59 10.34
CA VAL A 336 -1.91 -6.68 10.83
C VAL A 336 -1.53 -6.17 12.21
N GLY A 337 -1.84 -4.91 12.49
CA GLY A 337 -1.55 -4.26 13.77
C GLY A 337 -0.07 -3.98 13.95
N TYR A 338 0.44 -4.17 15.15
CA TYR A 338 1.76 -3.72 15.56
C TYR A 338 2.85 -4.79 15.43
N THR A 339 4.06 -4.34 15.10
CA THR A 339 5.28 -5.11 15.34
C THR A 339 5.66 -5.01 16.82
N THR A 340 6.49 -5.94 17.30
CA THR A 340 7.03 -5.92 18.66
C THR A 340 7.75 -4.61 18.95
N SER A 341 8.59 -4.15 18.01
CA SER A 341 9.35 -2.91 18.16
C SER A 341 8.45 -1.68 18.20
N PHE A 342 7.41 -1.61 17.35
CA PHE A 342 6.47 -0.48 17.36
C PHE A 342 5.65 -0.43 18.65
N ALA A 343 5.20 -1.57 19.18
CA ALA A 343 4.53 -1.64 20.47
C ALA A 343 5.42 -1.10 21.60
N GLN A 344 6.69 -1.54 21.66
CA GLN A 344 7.66 -1.07 22.67
C GLN A 344 7.93 0.44 22.57
N GLN A 345 8.10 0.98 21.36
CA GLN A 345 8.30 2.42 21.14
C GLN A 345 7.11 3.25 21.65
N ASN A 346 5.90 2.68 21.61
CA ASN A 346 4.67 3.30 22.12
C ASN A 346 4.35 2.92 23.58
N ARG A 347 5.34 2.41 24.35
CA ARG A 347 5.23 2.05 25.77
C ARG A 347 4.20 0.94 26.07
N ILE A 348 3.84 0.16 25.08
CA ILE A 348 3.09 -1.07 25.27
C ILE A 348 4.10 -2.18 25.56
N ARG A 349 3.90 -2.95 26.64
CA ARG A 349 4.72 -4.13 26.95
C ARG A 349 4.20 -5.30 26.11
N PRO A 350 4.87 -5.71 25.01
CA PRO A 350 4.37 -6.79 24.19
C PRO A 350 4.70 -8.14 24.83
N VAL A 351 3.73 -9.06 24.77
CA VAL A 351 3.92 -10.50 25.00
C VAL A 351 3.82 -11.18 23.66
N VAL A 352 4.88 -11.86 23.25
CA VAL A 352 5.05 -12.31 21.86
C VAL A 352 5.31 -13.80 21.79
N GLN A 353 4.72 -14.47 20.84
CA GLN A 353 5.01 -15.86 20.50
C GLN A 353 5.06 -16.06 18.99
N LYS A 354 6.11 -16.75 18.55
CA LYS A 354 6.22 -17.28 17.19
C LYS A 354 6.04 -18.80 17.25
N VAL A 355 5.28 -19.35 16.31
CA VAL A 355 5.14 -20.78 16.11
C VAL A 355 5.41 -21.14 14.65
N GLU A 356 5.94 -22.34 14.45
CA GLU A 356 6.02 -22.98 13.14
C GLU A 356 4.99 -24.09 13.07
N ALA A 357 4.16 -24.06 12.06
CA ALA A 357 3.05 -25.01 11.86
C ALA A 357 2.99 -25.45 10.39
N LEU A 358 1.94 -26.13 10.00
CA LEU A 358 1.69 -26.53 8.61
C LEU A 358 0.40 -25.90 8.10
N THR A 359 0.34 -25.64 6.80
CA THR A 359 -0.85 -25.04 6.14
C THR A 359 -2.07 -25.96 6.17
N ARG A 360 -1.86 -27.28 6.32
CA ARG A 360 -2.89 -28.32 6.37
C ARG A 360 -2.41 -29.56 7.13
N ALA A 361 -3.25 -30.58 7.24
CA ALA A 361 -2.92 -31.81 7.97
C ALA A 361 -1.59 -32.43 7.46
N ARG A 362 -0.70 -32.81 8.38
CA ARG A 362 0.64 -33.33 8.07
C ARG A 362 0.64 -34.53 7.11
N TYR A 363 -0.37 -35.40 7.22
CA TYR A 363 -0.50 -36.58 6.38
C TYR A 363 -1.13 -36.30 5.01
N TYR A 364 -1.67 -35.08 4.81
CA TYR A 364 -2.24 -34.69 3.52
C TYR A 364 -1.13 -34.17 2.58
N PRO A 365 -1.13 -34.58 1.28
CA PRO A 365 -0.09 -34.17 0.34
C PRO A 365 0.10 -32.65 0.25
N ASN A 366 1.35 -32.23 0.08
CA ASN A 366 1.72 -30.83 -0.12
C ASN A 366 1.44 -29.90 1.07
N ALA A 367 1.37 -30.41 2.30
CA ALA A 367 1.40 -29.56 3.50
C ALA A 367 2.70 -28.71 3.48
N LYS A 368 2.56 -27.38 3.67
CA LYS A 368 3.66 -26.42 3.62
C LYS A 368 3.95 -25.84 4.99
N PRO A 369 5.19 -25.47 5.28
CA PRO A 369 5.51 -24.71 6.49
C PRO A 369 4.75 -23.39 6.53
N MET A 370 4.39 -22.97 7.75
CA MET A 370 3.75 -21.68 8.05
C MET A 370 4.34 -21.15 9.35
N ASP A 371 4.96 -19.98 9.26
CA ASP A 371 5.42 -19.21 10.40
C ASP A 371 4.35 -18.20 10.80
N ILE A 372 3.93 -18.23 12.06
CA ILE A 372 2.95 -17.31 12.63
C ILE A 372 3.53 -16.68 13.87
N LYS A 373 3.42 -15.36 13.97
CA LYS A 373 3.81 -14.58 15.13
C LYS A 373 2.61 -13.78 15.62
N VAL A 374 2.24 -13.98 16.88
CA VAL A 374 1.18 -13.25 17.57
C VAL A 374 1.79 -12.33 18.61
N ILE A 375 1.28 -11.11 18.67
CA ILE A 375 1.72 -10.07 19.58
C ILE A 375 0.50 -9.62 20.39
N CYS A 376 0.58 -9.74 21.72
CA CYS A 376 -0.43 -9.27 22.65
C CYS A 376 0.13 -8.13 23.50
N ASP A 377 -0.74 -7.34 24.10
CA ASP A 377 -0.38 -6.41 25.18
C ASP A 377 -0.21 -7.16 26.53
N GLY A 378 0.07 -6.42 27.60
CA GLY A 378 0.23 -6.99 28.94
C GLY A 378 -1.01 -7.64 29.54
N ASN A 379 -2.19 -7.42 28.97
CA ASN A 379 -3.48 -7.98 29.40
C ASN A 379 -3.93 -9.16 28.53
N GLY A 380 -3.14 -9.54 27.53
CA GLY A 380 -3.49 -10.60 26.59
C GLY A 380 -4.32 -10.13 25.39
N THR A 381 -4.66 -8.83 25.29
CA THR A 381 -5.34 -8.30 24.10
C THR A 381 -4.43 -8.44 22.87
N ILE A 382 -4.95 -8.99 21.78
CA ILE A 382 -4.19 -9.16 20.54
C ILE A 382 -4.01 -7.79 19.88
N ILE A 383 -2.76 -7.39 19.64
CA ILE A 383 -2.41 -6.10 19.02
C ILE A 383 -1.63 -6.23 17.72
N GLY A 384 -1.20 -7.45 17.35
CA GLY A 384 -0.49 -7.67 16.11
C GLY A 384 -0.40 -9.15 15.73
N CYS A 385 -0.30 -9.39 14.42
CA CYS A 385 -0.02 -10.71 13.86
C CYS A 385 0.79 -10.60 12.58
N GLN A 386 1.72 -11.54 12.40
CA GLN A 386 2.56 -11.67 11.21
C GLN A 386 2.56 -13.13 10.77
N ILE A 387 2.38 -13.37 9.47
CA ILE A 387 2.30 -14.74 8.91
C ILE A 387 3.14 -14.80 7.64
N ILE A 388 3.89 -15.88 7.48
CA ILE A 388 4.64 -16.21 6.26
C ILE A 388 4.39 -17.68 5.91
N ALA A 389 3.93 -17.96 4.70
CA ALA A 389 3.70 -19.31 4.18
C ALA A 389 3.64 -19.32 2.64
N GLU A 390 3.57 -20.49 2.01
CA GLU A 390 3.32 -20.57 0.57
C GLU A 390 1.83 -20.43 0.20
N GLU A 391 0.92 -20.49 1.16
CA GLU A 391 -0.53 -20.41 0.95
C GLU A 391 -1.28 -20.00 2.22
N ARG A 392 -2.50 -19.50 2.06
CA ARG A 392 -3.47 -19.27 3.14
C ARG A 392 -3.07 -18.22 4.17
N VAL A 393 -2.30 -17.25 3.76
CA VAL A 393 -1.91 -16.13 4.61
C VAL A 393 -3.04 -15.11 4.70
N ALA A 394 -3.66 -14.76 3.56
CA ALA A 394 -4.65 -13.69 3.52
C ALA A 394 -5.84 -13.95 4.46
N GLU A 395 -6.43 -15.15 4.41
CA GLU A 395 -7.61 -15.51 5.20
C GLU A 395 -7.33 -15.44 6.71
N ARG A 396 -6.10 -15.81 7.12
CA ARG A 396 -5.70 -15.74 8.52
C ARG A 396 -5.40 -14.34 8.99
N ILE A 397 -4.81 -13.51 8.13
CA ILE A 397 -4.63 -12.07 8.42
C ILE A 397 -5.99 -11.38 8.53
N ASP A 398 -6.98 -11.73 7.70
CA ASP A 398 -8.34 -11.20 7.80
C ASP A 398 -9.01 -11.63 9.11
N THR A 399 -8.84 -12.89 9.54
CA THR A 399 -9.32 -13.38 10.84
C THR A 399 -8.69 -12.58 11.99
N MET A 400 -7.37 -12.37 11.97
CA MET A 400 -6.68 -11.58 12.99
C MET A 400 -7.05 -10.10 12.93
N THR A 401 -7.33 -9.56 11.74
CA THR A 401 -7.84 -8.19 11.58
C THR A 401 -9.19 -8.04 12.28
N LEU A 402 -10.08 -9.02 12.13
CA LEU A 402 -11.36 -9.05 12.85
C LEU A 402 -11.14 -9.15 14.37
N ALA A 403 -10.30 -10.10 14.81
CA ALA A 403 -10.00 -10.30 16.23
C ALA A 403 -9.48 -9.02 16.91
N ILE A 404 -8.52 -8.33 16.29
CA ILE A 404 -7.98 -7.07 16.80
C ILE A 404 -9.03 -5.94 16.76
N THR A 405 -9.86 -5.90 15.70
CA THR A 405 -10.93 -4.89 15.57
C THR A 405 -11.95 -5.01 16.69
N GLU A 406 -12.29 -6.20 17.09
CA GLU A 406 -13.23 -6.49 18.19
C GLU A 406 -12.54 -6.48 19.58
N GLY A 407 -11.24 -6.23 19.66
CA GLY A 407 -10.48 -6.17 20.92
C GLY A 407 -10.35 -7.52 21.61
N LEU A 408 -10.35 -8.62 20.87
CA LEU A 408 -10.26 -9.96 21.44
C LEU A 408 -8.89 -10.20 22.09
N THR A 409 -8.91 -10.95 23.18
CA THR A 409 -7.71 -11.48 23.83
C THR A 409 -7.27 -12.81 23.19
N CYS A 410 -6.02 -13.19 23.46
CA CYS A 410 -5.55 -14.54 23.09
C CYS A 410 -6.38 -15.65 23.77
N PHE A 411 -6.94 -15.40 24.96
CA PHE A 411 -7.81 -16.32 25.68
C PHE A 411 -9.17 -16.47 24.98
N ASP A 412 -9.75 -15.37 24.47
CA ASP A 412 -11.01 -15.42 23.73
C ASP A 412 -10.84 -16.20 22.44
N LEU A 413 -9.80 -15.88 21.66
CA LEU A 413 -9.59 -16.50 20.34
C LEU A 413 -9.21 -17.98 20.46
N SER A 414 -8.50 -18.41 21.52
CA SER A 414 -8.13 -19.80 21.75
C SER A 414 -9.34 -20.72 22.01
N ASN A 415 -10.48 -20.15 22.44
CA ASN A 415 -11.72 -20.87 22.72
C ASN A 415 -12.71 -20.83 21.55
N MET A 416 -12.36 -20.23 20.41
CA MET A 416 -13.27 -20.15 19.26
C MET A 416 -13.21 -21.39 18.39
N GLU A 417 -14.35 -21.73 17.77
CA GLU A 417 -14.45 -22.79 16.79
C GLU A 417 -13.78 -22.39 15.47
N PHE A 418 -12.99 -23.31 14.91
CA PHE A 418 -12.38 -23.17 13.59
C PHE A 418 -12.76 -24.33 12.69
N ALA A 419 -13.00 -24.05 11.42
CA ALA A 419 -13.34 -25.07 10.43
C ALA A 419 -12.13 -25.96 10.10
N TYR A 420 -12.38 -27.26 9.97
CA TYR A 420 -11.35 -28.24 9.64
C TYR A 420 -11.78 -29.18 8.52
N ALA A 421 -10.85 -29.39 7.59
CA ALA A 421 -10.79 -30.56 6.74
C ALA A 421 -9.32 -30.82 6.35
N PRO A 422 -8.87 -32.10 6.22
CA PRO A 422 -7.46 -32.42 5.96
C PRO A 422 -6.80 -31.65 4.80
N PRO A 423 -7.48 -31.41 3.66
CA PRO A 423 -6.86 -30.73 2.52
C PRO A 423 -6.71 -29.22 2.71
N VAL A 424 -7.36 -28.59 3.68
CA VAL A 424 -7.45 -27.12 3.78
C VAL A 424 -6.99 -26.54 5.10
N SER A 425 -6.92 -27.33 6.18
CA SER A 425 -6.47 -26.88 7.50
C SER A 425 -5.90 -28.02 8.34
N MET A 426 -5.28 -27.71 9.47
CA MET A 426 -4.98 -28.63 10.56
C MET A 426 -6.21 -28.78 11.48
N VAL A 427 -6.29 -29.85 12.27
CA VAL A 427 -7.36 -30.03 13.30
C VAL A 427 -7.37 -28.85 14.27
N THR A 428 -6.20 -28.46 14.77
CA THR A 428 -6.01 -27.17 15.45
C THR A 428 -5.42 -26.21 14.44
N ASP A 429 -6.15 -25.17 14.07
CA ASP A 429 -5.66 -24.20 13.10
C ASP A 429 -4.35 -23.57 13.60
N PRO A 430 -3.39 -23.30 12.71
CA PRO A 430 -2.14 -22.63 13.07
C PRO A 430 -2.31 -21.31 13.88
N LEU A 431 -3.37 -20.54 13.65
CA LEU A 431 -3.67 -19.37 14.47
C LEU A 431 -4.00 -19.76 15.91
N ILE A 432 -4.80 -20.79 16.10
CA ILE A 432 -5.15 -21.29 17.44
C ILE A 432 -3.90 -21.76 18.17
N LEU A 433 -3.04 -22.53 17.51
CA LEU A 433 -1.75 -22.93 18.11
C LEU A 433 -0.94 -21.71 18.57
N ALA A 434 -0.87 -20.66 17.74
CA ALA A 434 -0.10 -19.46 18.09
C ALA A 434 -0.70 -18.69 19.27
N VAL A 435 -2.03 -18.56 19.34
CA VAL A 435 -2.69 -17.85 20.45
C VAL A 435 -2.68 -18.68 21.74
N GLU A 436 -2.78 -20.00 21.67
CA GLU A 436 -2.61 -20.90 22.82
C GLU A 436 -1.19 -20.80 23.40
N GLU A 437 -0.17 -20.81 22.53
CA GLU A 437 1.22 -20.69 22.98
C GLU A 437 1.53 -19.33 23.60
N VAL A 438 0.98 -18.22 23.09
CA VAL A 438 1.17 -16.90 23.70
C VAL A 438 0.40 -16.80 25.02
N SER A 439 -0.78 -17.40 25.14
CA SER A 439 -1.60 -17.36 26.36
C SER A 439 -0.91 -17.98 27.57
N LYS A 440 -0.07 -19.01 27.36
CA LYS A 440 0.73 -19.66 28.42
C LYS A 440 1.72 -18.71 29.11
N LYS A 441 2.06 -17.58 28.48
CA LYS A 441 2.98 -16.58 29.03
C LYS A 441 2.33 -15.63 30.05
N PHE A 442 1.02 -15.70 30.22
CA PHE A 442 0.25 -14.94 31.18
C PHE A 442 -0.09 -15.72 32.47
N ASN A 443 0.24 -17.01 32.53
CA ASN A 443 0.04 -17.91 33.66
C ASN A 443 1.25 -17.92 34.58
#